data_a5d4281ec89d19a5ba221a0ef22440ae
#
_entry.id   a5d4281ec89d19a5ba221a0ef22440ae
#
_cell.length_a   1.000
_cell.length_b   1.000
_cell.length_c   1.000
_cell.angle_alpha   90.00
_cell.angle_beta   90.00
_cell.angle_gamma   90.00
#
_symmetry.space_group_name_H-M   'P 1'
#
loop_
_entity.id
_entity.type
_entity.pdbx_description
1 polymer ?
#
loop_
_entity_poly.entity_id
_entity_poly.type
_entity_poly.pdbx_seq_one_letter_code
_entity_poly.pdbx_strand_id
1 'polypeptide(L)'
;MIRFAPNFYHLFLELPIRERFAAAAKIGCTAIEWHFPYELPKDELKALLDDHGLEFTYCVVPADWEAGVRGLGAQPGKQDEFHRAADQALEYIQHCDFYSINVGAGPVPAGESRERCVETYVENLDYIAAASGDHRCQFLLEPVTARRIPNWAMQTMSQARDIVSSVGRDNVGLVYDTYHMRYEETGTL
;
A
#
# COMPACT_ATOMS: atom_id res chain seq x y z
N MET A 1 -13.68 -19.80 5.73
CA MET A 1 -12.52 -19.92 6.64
C MET A 1 -11.72 -18.64 6.53
N ILE A 2 -11.29 -18.03 7.64
CA ILE A 2 -10.43 -16.85 7.62
C ILE A 2 -9.03 -17.29 7.15
N ARG A 3 -8.45 -16.56 6.21
CA ARG A 3 -7.07 -16.76 5.74
C ARG A 3 -6.17 -15.70 6.39
N PHE A 4 -4.96 -16.08 6.75
CA PHE A 4 -3.97 -15.18 7.33
C PHE A 4 -2.79 -15.05 6.39
N ALA A 5 -2.32 -13.82 6.21
CA ALA A 5 -1.10 -13.49 5.49
C ALA A 5 -0.13 -12.80 6.46
N PRO A 6 1.02 -13.40 6.80
CA PRO A 6 2.02 -12.72 7.62
C PRO A 6 2.64 -11.57 6.84
N ASN A 7 2.81 -10.43 7.52
CA ASN A 7 3.47 -9.27 6.94
C ASN A 7 4.98 -9.34 7.21
N PHE A 8 5.79 -9.47 6.16
CA PHE A 8 7.25 -9.59 6.26
C PHE A 8 7.95 -8.31 6.72
N TYR A 9 7.25 -7.18 6.75
CA TYR A 9 7.75 -5.96 7.37
C TYR A 9 7.76 -6.04 8.90
N HIS A 10 6.98 -6.95 9.50
CA HIS A 10 6.81 -7.08 10.95
C HIS A 10 7.18 -8.46 11.49
N LEU A 11 7.13 -9.50 10.67
CA LEU A 11 7.30 -10.89 11.08
C LEU A 11 8.51 -11.54 10.40
N PHE A 12 9.11 -12.51 11.09
CA PHE A 12 10.31 -13.23 10.67
C PHE A 12 11.54 -12.33 10.46
N LEU A 13 11.63 -11.22 11.22
CA LEU A 13 12.71 -10.24 11.07
C LEU A 13 14.10 -10.80 11.44
N GLU A 14 14.14 -11.88 12.20
CA GLU A 14 15.36 -12.63 12.54
C GLU A 14 15.95 -13.40 11.37
N LEU A 15 15.17 -13.59 10.28
CA LEU A 15 15.58 -14.31 9.07
C LEU A 15 15.92 -13.35 7.92
N PRO A 16 16.92 -13.70 7.08
CA PRO A 16 17.09 -13.05 5.79
C PRO A 16 15.80 -13.12 4.96
N ILE A 17 15.54 -12.09 4.15
CA ILE A 17 14.25 -11.96 3.43
C ILE A 17 13.87 -13.21 2.62
N ARG A 18 14.84 -13.84 1.96
CA ARG A 18 14.61 -15.05 1.13
C ARG A 18 14.16 -16.25 1.95
N GLU A 19 14.58 -16.35 3.19
CA GLU A 19 14.23 -17.47 4.09
C GLU A 19 12.83 -17.29 4.72
N ARG A 20 12.27 -16.08 4.72
CA ARG A 20 10.94 -15.78 5.26
C ARG A 20 9.83 -16.49 4.50
N PHE A 21 9.99 -16.70 3.18
CA PHE A 21 9.03 -17.42 2.34
C PHE A 21 8.90 -18.89 2.81
N ALA A 22 10.03 -19.59 2.97
CA ALA A 22 10.03 -20.94 3.50
C ALA A 22 9.46 -21.01 4.92
N ALA A 23 9.78 -20.05 5.78
CA ALA A 23 9.27 -19.99 7.15
C ALA A 23 7.74 -19.79 7.19
N ALA A 24 7.18 -18.92 6.36
CA ALA A 24 5.74 -18.71 6.24
C ALA A 24 5.02 -19.96 5.75
N ALA A 25 5.53 -20.61 4.69
CA ALA A 25 4.97 -21.85 4.17
C ALA A 25 5.02 -22.99 5.22
N LYS A 26 6.12 -23.10 5.96
CA LYS A 26 6.31 -24.13 6.99
C LYS A 26 5.28 -24.05 8.13
N ILE A 27 4.81 -22.86 8.48
CA ILE A 27 3.74 -22.70 9.49
C ILE A 27 2.32 -22.79 8.91
N GLY A 28 2.20 -23.13 7.62
CA GLY A 28 0.92 -23.37 6.96
C GLY A 28 0.28 -22.13 6.34
N CYS A 29 0.99 -21.01 6.19
CA CYS A 29 0.48 -19.86 5.45
C CYS A 29 0.42 -20.18 3.96
N THR A 30 -0.63 -19.67 3.30
CA THR A 30 -0.81 -19.77 1.84
C THR A 30 -0.72 -18.41 1.16
N ALA A 31 -0.46 -17.36 1.92
CA ALA A 31 -0.34 -16.00 1.43
C ALA A 31 0.61 -15.20 2.33
N ILE A 32 1.18 -14.13 1.79
CA ILE A 32 2.03 -13.18 2.50
C ILE A 32 1.67 -11.74 2.15
N GLU A 33 2.09 -10.82 3.00
CA GLU A 33 2.18 -9.39 2.74
C GLU A 33 3.63 -8.93 2.89
N TRP A 34 4.04 -7.97 2.09
CA TRP A 34 5.34 -7.31 2.27
C TRP A 34 5.30 -5.90 1.68
N HIS A 35 5.57 -4.89 2.50
CA HIS A 35 5.43 -3.49 2.11
C HIS A 35 6.33 -3.12 0.93
N PHE A 36 7.57 -3.61 0.90
CA PHE A 36 8.59 -3.19 -0.05
C PHE A 36 9.22 -4.36 -0.81
N PRO A 37 8.48 -5.05 -1.68
CA PRO A 37 8.99 -6.21 -2.42
C PRO A 37 10.09 -5.85 -3.42
N TYR A 38 10.30 -4.59 -3.66
CA TYR A 38 11.25 -4.01 -4.63
C TYR A 38 12.73 -4.22 -4.26
N GLU A 39 13.00 -4.73 -3.06
CA GLU A 39 14.33 -5.17 -2.63
C GLU A 39 14.81 -6.44 -3.36
N LEU A 40 13.89 -7.23 -3.90
CA LEU A 40 14.17 -8.40 -4.73
C LEU A 40 13.84 -8.10 -6.20
N PRO A 41 14.65 -8.60 -7.15
CA PRO A 41 14.23 -8.63 -8.55
C PRO A 41 12.88 -9.34 -8.71
N LYS A 42 12.01 -8.82 -9.56
CA LYS A 42 10.64 -9.36 -9.73
C LYS A 42 10.61 -10.84 -10.12
N ASP A 43 11.57 -11.30 -10.95
CA ASP A 43 11.68 -12.72 -11.33
C ASP A 43 12.04 -13.60 -10.12
N GLU A 44 12.93 -13.12 -9.25
CA GLU A 44 13.30 -13.83 -8.02
C GLU A 44 12.13 -13.87 -7.03
N LEU A 45 11.43 -12.75 -6.86
CA LEU A 45 10.22 -12.69 -6.02
C LEU A 45 9.17 -13.70 -6.51
N LYS A 46 8.91 -13.72 -7.82
CA LYS A 46 7.96 -14.67 -8.42
C LYS A 46 8.36 -16.12 -8.17
N ALA A 47 9.64 -16.46 -8.38
CA ALA A 47 10.16 -17.80 -8.12
C ALA A 47 9.98 -18.20 -6.65
N LEU A 48 10.29 -17.32 -5.69
CA LEU A 48 10.10 -17.58 -4.26
C LEU A 48 8.62 -17.81 -3.89
N LEU A 49 7.71 -17.05 -4.47
CA LEU A 49 6.27 -17.24 -4.27
C LEU A 49 5.82 -18.61 -4.80
N ASP A 50 6.22 -18.95 -6.02
CA ASP A 50 5.84 -20.21 -6.69
C ASP A 50 6.43 -21.43 -5.98
N ASP A 51 7.72 -21.40 -5.62
CA ASP A 51 8.43 -22.49 -4.96
C ASP A 51 7.83 -22.85 -3.59
N HIS A 52 7.22 -21.88 -2.92
CA HIS A 52 6.60 -22.05 -1.61
C HIS A 52 5.07 -22.08 -1.64
N GLY A 53 4.45 -21.96 -2.81
CA GLY A 53 2.98 -21.98 -2.96
C GLY A 53 2.30 -20.82 -2.24
N LEU A 54 2.89 -19.64 -2.26
CA LEU A 54 2.42 -18.43 -1.55
C LEU A 54 1.80 -17.42 -2.52
N GLU A 55 0.61 -16.95 -2.20
CA GLU A 55 0.00 -15.80 -2.86
C GLU A 55 0.58 -14.50 -2.26
N PHE A 56 0.79 -13.48 -3.08
CA PHE A 56 1.16 -12.15 -2.60
C PHE A 56 -0.08 -11.26 -2.52
N THR A 57 -0.43 -10.79 -1.31
CA THR A 57 -1.72 -10.12 -1.11
C THR A 57 -1.63 -8.60 -1.05
N TYR A 58 -0.51 -8.04 -0.60
CA TYR A 58 -0.42 -6.61 -0.30
C TYR A 58 1.01 -6.09 -0.32
N CYS A 59 1.22 -4.96 -1.00
CA CYS A 59 2.43 -4.14 -0.89
C CYS A 59 2.07 -2.64 -0.84
N VAL A 60 3.08 -1.79 -0.84
CA VAL A 60 2.92 -0.32 -0.80
C VAL A 60 3.62 0.27 -2.03
N VAL A 61 3.05 1.30 -2.64
CA VAL A 61 3.75 2.08 -3.69
C VAL A 61 5.09 2.58 -3.15
N PRO A 62 6.20 2.40 -3.88
CA PRO A 62 7.52 2.77 -3.39
C PRO A 62 7.59 4.22 -2.92
N ALA A 63 8.27 4.44 -1.81
CA ALA A 63 8.64 5.76 -1.32
C ALA A 63 9.96 5.62 -0.55
N ASP A 64 10.75 6.67 -0.48
CA ASP A 64 12.03 6.66 0.22
C ASP A 64 11.82 6.82 1.74
N TRP A 65 11.47 5.69 2.40
CA TRP A 65 11.23 5.65 3.84
C TRP A 65 12.48 5.93 4.66
N GLU A 66 13.66 5.63 4.12
CA GLU A 66 14.94 5.92 4.78
C GLU A 66 15.18 7.43 4.82
N ALA A 67 14.89 8.15 3.73
CA ALA A 67 14.90 9.60 3.69
C ALA A 67 13.70 10.27 4.40
N GLY A 68 12.80 9.48 5.02
CA GLY A 68 11.64 9.98 5.76
C GLY A 68 10.41 10.28 4.90
N VAL A 69 10.41 9.96 3.62
CA VAL A 69 9.23 10.07 2.74
C VAL A 69 8.26 8.94 3.07
N ARG A 70 7.09 9.27 3.58
CA ARG A 70 6.10 8.30 4.09
C ARG A 70 5.02 7.93 3.08
N GLY A 71 4.95 8.61 1.95
CA GLY A 71 4.03 8.40 0.85
C GLY A 71 4.09 9.58 -0.11
N LEU A 72 3.78 9.32 -1.36
CA LEU A 72 3.84 10.28 -2.47
C LEU A 72 2.46 10.62 -3.02
N GLY A 73 1.44 9.86 -2.63
CA GLY A 73 0.12 9.93 -3.26
C GLY A 73 -0.55 11.29 -3.16
N ALA A 74 -0.42 11.99 -2.02
CA ALA A 74 -1.05 13.29 -1.76
C ALA A 74 -0.02 14.42 -1.64
N GLN A 75 1.02 14.42 -2.50
CA GLN A 75 2.11 15.39 -2.44
C GLN A 75 2.06 16.34 -3.65
N PRO A 76 1.48 17.55 -3.53
CA PRO A 76 1.46 18.53 -4.62
C PRO A 76 2.87 18.84 -5.13
N GLY A 77 3.03 18.89 -6.46
CA GLY A 77 4.31 19.13 -7.12
C GLY A 77 5.23 17.91 -7.24
N LYS A 78 4.81 16.73 -6.71
CA LYS A 78 5.56 15.46 -6.83
C LYS A 78 4.87 14.41 -7.70
N GLN A 79 3.94 14.81 -8.56
CA GLN A 79 3.19 13.89 -9.41
C GLN A 79 4.10 13.03 -10.29
N ASP A 80 5.15 13.62 -10.90
CA ASP A 80 6.12 12.87 -11.71
C ASP A 80 6.91 11.83 -10.90
N GLU A 81 7.21 12.14 -9.62
CA GLU A 81 7.87 11.19 -8.72
C GLU A 81 6.92 10.04 -8.35
N PHE A 82 5.67 10.38 -8.05
CA PHE A 82 4.62 9.39 -7.81
C PHE A 82 4.39 8.49 -9.01
N HIS A 83 4.28 9.04 -10.23
CA HIS A 83 4.04 8.25 -11.44
C HIS A 83 5.16 7.23 -11.68
N ARG A 84 6.43 7.62 -11.53
CA ARG A 84 7.55 6.67 -11.63
C ARG A 84 7.48 5.54 -10.58
N ALA A 85 7.10 5.88 -9.34
CA ALA A 85 6.92 4.90 -8.28
C ALA A 85 5.73 3.96 -8.56
N ALA A 86 4.63 4.53 -9.07
CA ALA A 86 3.44 3.78 -9.47
C ALA A 86 3.75 2.81 -10.62
N ASP A 87 4.46 3.27 -11.65
CA ASP A 87 4.86 2.44 -12.80
C ASP A 87 5.76 1.27 -12.35
N GLN A 88 6.72 1.53 -11.45
CA GLN A 88 7.52 0.46 -10.84
C GLN A 88 6.64 -0.55 -10.10
N ALA A 89 5.67 -0.08 -9.32
CA ALA A 89 4.76 -0.96 -8.61
C ALA A 89 3.90 -1.81 -9.55
N LEU A 90 3.40 -1.21 -10.64
CA LEU A 90 2.61 -1.89 -11.66
C LEU A 90 3.40 -3.01 -12.36
N GLU A 91 4.70 -2.81 -12.62
CA GLU A 91 5.56 -3.88 -13.16
C GLU A 91 5.60 -5.12 -12.24
N TYR A 92 5.70 -4.91 -10.91
CA TYR A 92 5.71 -6.01 -9.94
C TYR A 92 4.35 -6.67 -9.82
N ILE A 93 3.27 -5.88 -9.78
CA ILE A 93 1.89 -6.35 -9.72
C ILE A 93 1.59 -7.28 -10.90
N GLN A 94 1.90 -6.83 -12.12
CA GLN A 94 1.63 -7.59 -13.33
C GLN A 94 2.47 -8.87 -13.43
N HIS A 95 3.73 -8.82 -12.94
CA HIS A 95 4.63 -9.96 -13.01
C HIS A 95 4.36 -11.02 -11.95
N CYS A 96 3.98 -10.62 -10.73
CA CYS A 96 3.79 -11.50 -9.59
C CYS A 96 2.32 -11.72 -9.20
N ASP A 97 1.37 -11.16 -9.93
CA ASP A 97 -0.07 -11.30 -9.72
C ASP A 97 -0.54 -10.88 -8.32
N PHE A 98 -0.22 -9.64 -7.91
CA PHE A 98 -0.61 -9.10 -6.61
C PHE A 98 -2.10 -8.75 -6.56
N TYR A 99 -2.72 -8.96 -5.38
CA TYR A 99 -4.14 -8.62 -5.17
C TYR A 99 -4.37 -7.15 -4.86
N SER A 100 -3.47 -6.52 -4.11
CA SER A 100 -3.66 -5.14 -3.70
C SER A 100 -2.36 -4.40 -3.42
N ILE A 101 -2.44 -3.09 -3.57
CA ILE A 101 -1.35 -2.17 -3.26
C ILE A 101 -1.88 -0.95 -2.50
N ASN A 102 -1.20 -0.58 -1.43
CA ASN A 102 -1.49 0.66 -0.72
C ASN A 102 -0.82 1.84 -1.43
N VAL A 103 -1.63 2.83 -1.76
CA VAL A 103 -1.17 4.10 -2.30
C VAL A 103 -1.02 5.08 -1.14
N GLY A 104 0.13 5.08 -0.48
CA GLY A 104 0.38 5.93 0.69
C GLY A 104 0.23 7.42 0.36
N ALA A 105 -0.67 8.12 1.07
CA ALA A 105 -0.92 9.54 0.85
C ALA A 105 0.29 10.41 1.22
N GLY A 106 0.91 10.14 2.35
CA GLY A 106 1.92 11.00 2.96
C GLY A 106 1.33 12.11 3.85
N PRO A 107 2.16 12.75 4.67
CA PRO A 107 1.74 13.89 5.48
C PRO A 107 1.56 15.14 4.60
N VAL A 108 0.65 16.04 5.00
CA VAL A 108 0.47 17.36 4.35
C VAL A 108 1.77 18.14 4.47
N PRO A 109 2.40 18.59 3.36
CA PRO A 109 3.64 19.37 3.40
C PRO A 109 3.46 20.72 4.07
N ALA A 110 4.55 21.26 4.61
CA ALA A 110 4.53 22.61 5.18
C ALA A 110 4.18 23.64 4.10
N GLY A 111 3.17 24.47 4.39
CA GLY A 111 2.70 25.50 3.47
C GLY A 111 1.61 25.06 2.48
N GLU A 112 1.31 23.76 2.42
CA GLU A 112 0.21 23.23 1.60
C GLU A 112 -1.10 23.13 2.40
N SER A 113 -2.23 23.22 1.70
CA SER A 113 -3.54 22.91 2.28
C SER A 113 -3.87 21.43 2.16
N ARG A 114 -4.68 20.92 3.08
CA ARG A 114 -5.16 19.52 3.02
C ARG A 114 -6.02 19.29 1.78
N GLU A 115 -6.83 20.27 1.41
CA GLU A 115 -7.70 20.22 0.24
C GLU A 115 -6.87 20.03 -1.03
N ARG A 116 -5.78 20.78 -1.19
CA ARG A 116 -4.88 20.62 -2.34
C ARG A 116 -4.18 19.26 -2.36
N CYS A 117 -3.79 18.75 -1.20
CA CYS A 117 -3.25 17.41 -1.08
C CYS A 117 -4.28 16.33 -1.49
N VAL A 118 -5.54 16.48 -1.07
CA VAL A 118 -6.62 15.54 -1.44
C VAL A 118 -6.90 15.59 -2.96
N GLU A 119 -6.94 16.79 -3.57
CA GLU A 119 -7.08 16.92 -5.02
C GLU A 119 -5.95 16.15 -5.75
N THR A 120 -4.69 16.38 -5.37
CA THR A 120 -3.53 15.65 -5.92
C THR A 120 -3.64 14.14 -5.70
N TYR A 121 -4.18 13.73 -4.54
CA TYR A 121 -4.35 12.31 -4.25
C TYR A 121 -5.38 11.65 -5.15
N VAL A 122 -6.49 12.31 -5.41
CA VAL A 122 -7.53 11.84 -6.36
C VAL A 122 -6.94 11.69 -7.77
N GLU A 123 -6.19 12.67 -8.25
CA GLU A 123 -5.52 12.62 -9.57
C GLU A 123 -4.54 11.43 -9.65
N ASN A 124 -3.72 11.23 -8.64
CA ASN A 124 -2.73 10.16 -8.58
C ASN A 124 -3.36 8.76 -8.45
N LEU A 125 -4.44 8.63 -7.69
CA LEU A 125 -5.21 7.39 -7.60
C LEU A 125 -5.89 7.05 -8.93
N ASP A 126 -6.45 8.05 -9.62
CA ASP A 126 -7.01 7.87 -10.96
C ASP A 126 -5.94 7.40 -11.95
N TYR A 127 -4.75 7.99 -11.90
CA TYR A 127 -3.60 7.60 -12.74
C TYR A 127 -3.23 6.12 -12.56
N ILE A 128 -2.91 5.70 -11.34
CA ILE A 128 -2.43 4.33 -11.09
C ILE A 128 -3.53 3.29 -11.37
N ALA A 129 -4.78 3.61 -11.03
CA ALA A 129 -5.92 2.73 -11.27
C ALA A 129 -6.21 2.56 -12.76
N ALA A 130 -6.06 3.63 -13.57
CA ALA A 130 -6.18 3.57 -15.02
C ALA A 130 -5.03 2.81 -15.67
N ALA A 131 -3.79 3.06 -15.22
CA ALA A 131 -2.59 2.45 -15.79
C ALA A 131 -2.50 0.93 -15.55
N SER A 132 -3.23 0.39 -14.57
CA SER A 132 -3.29 -1.06 -14.33
C SER A 132 -3.99 -1.86 -15.44
N GLY A 133 -4.74 -1.21 -16.32
CA GLY A 133 -5.50 -1.87 -17.39
C GLY A 133 -6.50 -2.90 -16.85
N ASP A 134 -6.52 -4.10 -17.44
CA ASP A 134 -7.43 -5.19 -17.06
C ASP A 134 -6.92 -6.03 -15.87
N HIS A 135 -5.82 -5.63 -15.24
CA HIS A 135 -5.28 -6.37 -14.09
C HIS A 135 -6.18 -6.23 -12.85
N ARG A 136 -6.43 -7.35 -12.15
CA ARG A 136 -7.36 -7.41 -11.01
C ARG A 136 -6.80 -6.84 -9.69
N CYS A 137 -5.83 -5.95 -9.74
CA CYS A 137 -5.28 -5.34 -8.55
C CYS A 137 -6.20 -4.26 -7.98
N GLN A 138 -6.33 -4.21 -6.65
CA GLN A 138 -7.02 -3.14 -5.94
C GLN A 138 -6.01 -2.10 -5.45
N PHE A 139 -6.28 -0.83 -5.70
CA PHE A 139 -5.49 0.31 -5.20
C PHE A 139 -6.15 0.83 -3.93
N LEU A 140 -5.45 0.69 -2.81
CA LEU A 140 -6.05 0.89 -1.50
C LEU A 140 -5.53 2.18 -0.85
N LEU A 141 -6.45 2.88 -0.19
CA LEU A 141 -6.17 4.03 0.67
C LEU A 141 -6.20 3.59 2.12
N GLU A 142 -5.28 4.09 2.92
CA GLU A 142 -5.22 3.81 4.36
C GLU A 142 -5.26 5.10 5.17
N PRO A 143 -6.33 5.33 5.94
CA PRO A 143 -6.33 6.39 6.94
C PRO A 143 -5.32 6.07 8.05
N VAL A 144 -4.43 7.03 8.34
CA VAL A 144 -3.38 6.82 9.34
C VAL A 144 -3.55 7.80 10.49
N THR A 145 -3.60 7.27 11.72
CA THR A 145 -3.75 8.08 12.92
C THR A 145 -2.60 9.09 13.10
N ALA A 146 -2.93 10.30 13.52
CA ALA A 146 -1.96 11.34 13.88
C ALA A 146 -0.94 10.89 14.94
N ARG A 147 -1.29 9.89 15.75
CA ARG A 147 -0.37 9.30 16.73
C ARG A 147 0.80 8.57 16.08
N ARG A 148 0.58 7.97 14.90
CA ARG A 148 1.61 7.23 14.16
C ARG A 148 2.38 8.15 13.22
N ILE A 149 1.66 8.94 12.41
CA ILE A 149 2.25 9.91 11.49
C ILE A 149 1.47 11.23 11.62
N PRO A 150 2.05 12.24 12.27
CA PRO A 150 1.41 13.55 12.38
C PRO A 150 1.07 14.13 11.02
N ASN A 151 -0.05 14.82 10.95
CA ASN A 151 -0.51 15.54 9.77
C ASN A 151 -0.68 14.69 8.49
N TRP A 152 -0.93 13.37 8.64
CA TRP A 152 -1.27 12.53 7.49
C TRP A 152 -2.43 13.13 6.70
N ALA A 153 -2.39 13.06 5.36
CA ALA A 153 -3.34 13.77 4.51
C ALA A 153 -4.80 13.30 4.73
N MET A 154 -4.97 12.06 5.17
CA MET A 154 -6.27 11.43 5.41
C MET A 154 -6.21 10.60 6.70
N GLN A 155 -7.01 10.93 7.70
CA GLN A 155 -6.92 10.35 9.04
C GLN A 155 -8.15 9.52 9.44
N THR A 156 -9.30 9.72 8.77
CA THR A 156 -10.55 9.03 9.10
C THR A 156 -11.11 8.22 7.94
N MET A 157 -11.89 7.17 8.25
CA MET A 157 -12.59 6.39 7.23
C MET A 157 -13.60 7.23 6.44
N SER A 158 -14.18 8.27 7.05
CA SER A 158 -15.07 9.19 6.32
C SER A 158 -14.33 9.92 5.22
N GLN A 159 -13.17 10.53 5.55
CA GLN A 159 -12.33 11.19 4.56
C GLN A 159 -11.89 10.23 3.43
N ALA A 160 -11.52 9.01 3.79
CA ALA A 160 -11.10 7.99 2.82
C ALA A 160 -12.24 7.59 1.87
N ARG A 161 -13.47 7.41 2.37
CA ARG A 161 -14.64 7.12 1.54
C ARG A 161 -14.97 8.25 0.58
N ASP A 162 -14.86 9.50 1.03
CA ASP A 162 -15.10 10.67 0.18
C ASP A 162 -14.08 10.72 -0.98
N ILE A 163 -12.81 10.38 -0.70
CA ILE A 163 -11.76 10.29 -1.73
C ILE A 163 -12.06 9.16 -2.73
N VAL A 164 -12.37 7.95 -2.25
CA VAL A 164 -12.74 6.81 -3.13
C VAL A 164 -13.92 7.18 -4.03
N SER A 165 -14.94 7.83 -3.45
CA SER A 165 -16.11 8.30 -4.20
C SER A 165 -15.75 9.33 -5.27
N SER A 166 -14.79 10.21 -4.97
CA SER A 166 -14.31 11.23 -5.91
C SER A 166 -13.50 10.64 -7.06
N VAL A 167 -12.71 9.58 -6.81
CA VAL A 167 -11.99 8.85 -7.85
C VAL A 167 -12.95 8.10 -8.77
N GLY A 168 -13.99 7.45 -8.21
CA GLY A 168 -15.06 6.81 -8.95
C GLY A 168 -14.65 5.58 -9.78
N ARG A 169 -13.58 4.87 -9.38
CA ARG A 169 -13.12 3.64 -10.05
C ARG A 169 -13.39 2.40 -9.19
N ASP A 170 -13.81 1.31 -9.82
CA ASP A 170 -14.17 0.06 -9.15
C ASP A 170 -12.96 -0.67 -8.53
N ASN A 171 -11.74 -0.37 -9.01
CA ASN A 171 -10.49 -0.95 -8.50
C ASN A 171 -9.78 -0.05 -7.47
N VAL A 172 -10.47 0.95 -6.91
CA VAL A 172 -9.97 1.78 -5.80
C VAL A 172 -10.79 1.49 -4.55
N GLY A 173 -10.11 1.16 -3.44
CA GLY A 173 -10.73 0.72 -2.21
C GLY A 173 -10.01 1.21 -0.95
N LEU A 174 -10.32 0.59 0.18
CA LEU A 174 -9.87 1.02 1.49
C LEU A 174 -9.16 -0.10 2.26
N VAL A 175 -8.12 0.27 3.00
CA VAL A 175 -7.58 -0.54 4.11
C VAL A 175 -8.29 -0.11 5.38
N TYR A 176 -8.83 -1.07 6.13
CA TYR A 176 -9.29 -0.85 7.48
C TYR A 176 -8.25 -1.41 8.46
N ASP A 177 -7.36 -0.54 8.93
CA ASP A 177 -6.39 -0.90 9.96
C ASP A 177 -6.99 -0.63 11.35
N THR A 178 -7.19 -1.71 12.11
CA THR A 178 -7.80 -1.65 13.46
C THR A 178 -6.97 -0.83 14.44
N TYR A 179 -5.63 -0.80 14.30
CA TYR A 179 -4.77 0.04 15.12
C TYR A 179 -5.04 1.52 14.86
N HIS A 180 -5.09 1.93 13.59
CA HIS A 180 -5.32 3.32 13.23
C HIS A 180 -6.74 3.77 13.61
N MET A 181 -7.73 2.98 13.26
CA MET A 181 -9.14 3.35 13.45
C MET A 181 -9.56 3.40 14.92
N ARG A 182 -8.95 2.58 15.78
CA ARG A 182 -9.18 2.66 17.23
C ARG A 182 -8.92 4.05 17.83
N TYR A 183 -8.00 4.82 17.23
CA TYR A 183 -7.62 6.13 17.75
C TYR A 183 -8.29 7.30 17.04
N GLU A 184 -8.80 7.10 15.84
CA GLU A 184 -9.39 8.17 15.02
C GLU A 184 -10.92 8.15 15.02
N GLU A 185 -11.51 6.97 15.08
CA GLU A 185 -12.95 6.81 15.25
C GLU A 185 -13.26 6.71 16.74
N THR A 186 -13.75 7.79 17.33
CA THR A 186 -14.25 7.81 18.72
C THR A 186 -15.55 7.03 18.82
N GLY A 187 -15.46 5.75 18.88
CA GLY A 187 -16.61 4.88 18.99
C GLY A 187 -16.24 3.46 18.61
N THR A 188 -15.81 2.77 19.62
CA THR A 188 -15.97 1.31 19.78
C THR A 188 -15.89 0.45 18.51
N LEU A 189 -14.86 -0.32 18.44
CA LEU A 189 -15.02 -1.67 17.94
C LEU A 189 -15.98 -2.46 18.82
#